data_3252d9c4bcf47eea1002dac96d6f8df9
#
_entry.id   3252d9c4bcf47eea1002dac96d6f8df9
#
_cell.length_a   1.000
_cell.length_b   1.000
_cell.length_c   1.000
_cell.angle_alpha   90.00
_cell.angle_beta   90.00
_cell.angle_gamma   90.00
#
_symmetry.space_group_name_H-M   'P 1'
#
loop_
_entity.id
_entity.type
_entity.pdbx_description
1 polymer ?
#
loop_
_entity_poly.entity_id
_entity_poly.type
_entity_poly.pdbx_seq_one_letter_code
_entity_poly.pdbx_strand_id
1 'polypeptide(L)'
;MLNSRQFTAIKNNKLAQVIIAITIGTLGGLIFAVLKLPLPWMLGAMVFVTVSAVSGIPVLLPFMLRQSMVVFIGVLLGSQFTPELINQISSWLISVIAMLLYGIIVMYLVLSYLRKLGNYDPITAYFSAAPGGLNDMTIIGGEMGGDDRIIALTQASRVLLVVMTIPFLFRIFGGYEAPPGLLPEGQGFDLPFREWCIIGICVTLGPFLARRLKLPAAFLLGSLILTAIAHIAGWSNASPPTGLVAAAQVILGTAIGC
;
A
#
# COMPACT_ATOMS: atom_id res chain seq x y z
N MET A 1 -10.01 -30.23 9.10
CA MET A 1 -11.25 -30.05 8.28
C MET A 1 -12.28 -29.34 9.14
N LEU A 2 -12.57 -28.07 8.86
CA LEU A 2 -13.64 -27.31 9.54
C LEU A 2 -15.00 -27.92 9.18
N ASN A 3 -15.85 -28.14 10.19
CA ASN A 3 -17.16 -28.74 10.00
C ASN A 3 -18.05 -27.76 9.20
N SER A 4 -18.87 -28.25 8.26
CA SER A 4 -19.70 -27.41 7.36
C SER A 4 -20.54 -26.36 8.10
N ARG A 5 -20.99 -26.65 9.32
CA ARG A 5 -21.71 -25.71 10.20
C ARG A 5 -20.82 -24.58 10.72
N GLN A 6 -19.55 -24.85 11.03
CA GLN A 6 -18.59 -23.83 11.47
C GLN A 6 -18.22 -22.90 10.32
N PHE A 7 -18.08 -23.43 9.10
CA PHE A 7 -17.79 -22.65 7.90
C PHE A 7 -18.92 -21.66 7.58
N THR A 8 -20.17 -22.12 7.70
CA THR A 8 -21.35 -21.27 7.49
C THR A 8 -21.50 -20.18 8.58
N ALA A 9 -21.16 -20.49 9.83
CA ALA A 9 -21.18 -19.54 10.92
C ALA A 9 -20.11 -18.45 10.74
N ILE A 10 -18.90 -18.80 10.29
CA ILE A 10 -17.84 -17.84 9.97
C ILE A 10 -18.23 -16.94 8.80
N LYS A 11 -18.82 -17.50 7.75
CA LYS A 11 -19.27 -16.75 6.58
C LYS A 11 -20.32 -15.69 6.91
N ASN A 12 -21.12 -15.88 7.95
CA ASN A 12 -22.14 -14.94 8.39
C ASN A 12 -21.61 -13.92 9.41
N ASN A 13 -20.43 -14.11 9.99
CA ASN A 13 -19.87 -13.21 11.00
C ASN A 13 -18.69 -12.41 10.43
N LYS A 14 -18.94 -11.15 10.06
CA LYS A 14 -17.91 -10.25 9.52
C LYS A 14 -16.72 -10.07 10.46
N LEU A 15 -16.95 -10.05 11.76
CA LEU A 15 -15.88 -9.87 12.75
C LEU A 15 -14.95 -11.10 12.79
N ALA A 16 -15.50 -12.31 12.68
CA ALA A 16 -14.72 -13.52 12.59
C ALA A 16 -13.85 -13.55 11.32
N GLN A 17 -14.39 -13.11 10.18
CA GLN A 17 -13.64 -13.01 8.92
C GLN A 17 -12.46 -12.03 9.04
N VAL A 18 -12.66 -10.88 9.71
CA VAL A 18 -11.59 -9.88 9.95
C VAL A 18 -10.50 -10.48 10.83
N ILE A 19 -10.87 -11.12 11.94
CA ILE A 19 -9.90 -11.74 12.86
C ILE A 19 -9.08 -12.82 12.13
N ILE A 20 -9.75 -13.68 11.36
CA ILE A 20 -9.08 -14.72 10.57
C ILE A 20 -8.11 -14.09 9.57
N ALA A 21 -8.55 -13.08 8.82
CA ALA A 21 -7.71 -12.39 7.84
C ALA A 21 -6.45 -11.78 8.48
N ILE A 22 -6.61 -11.06 9.61
CA ILE A 22 -5.47 -10.46 10.33
C ILE A 22 -4.56 -11.54 10.91
N THR A 23 -5.11 -12.61 11.48
CA THR A 23 -4.31 -13.70 12.06
C THR A 23 -3.47 -14.39 10.97
N ILE A 24 -4.08 -14.73 9.83
CA ILE A 24 -3.36 -15.33 8.69
C ILE A 24 -2.31 -14.34 8.15
N GLY A 25 -2.66 -13.07 8.02
CA GLY A 25 -1.74 -12.03 7.58
C GLY A 25 -0.55 -11.86 8.51
N THR A 26 -0.77 -11.85 9.82
CA THR A 26 0.30 -11.74 10.82
C THR A 26 1.22 -12.97 10.80
N LEU A 27 0.65 -14.17 10.70
CA LEU A 27 1.45 -15.41 10.59
C LEU A 27 2.29 -15.40 9.30
N GLY A 28 1.70 -14.99 8.17
CA GLY A 28 2.43 -14.85 6.91
C GLY A 28 3.56 -13.82 7.01
N GLY A 29 3.29 -12.67 7.63
CA GLY A 29 4.30 -11.64 7.90
C GLY A 29 5.45 -12.15 8.76
N LEU A 30 5.13 -12.88 9.84
CA LEU A 30 6.13 -13.47 10.73
C LEU A 30 7.02 -14.49 10.00
N ILE A 31 6.43 -15.38 9.21
CA ILE A 31 7.18 -16.36 8.42
C ILE A 31 8.15 -15.66 7.47
N PHE A 32 7.70 -14.62 6.75
CA PHE A 32 8.55 -13.85 5.85
C PHE A 32 9.64 -13.08 6.59
N ALA A 33 9.36 -12.58 7.81
CA ALA A 33 10.34 -11.90 8.64
C ALA A 33 11.45 -12.88 9.12
N VAL A 34 11.08 -14.09 9.54
CA VAL A 34 12.05 -15.15 9.92
C VAL A 34 12.91 -15.57 8.72
N LEU A 35 12.32 -15.62 7.52
CA LEU A 35 13.04 -15.93 6.28
C LEU A 35 13.86 -14.73 5.74
N LYS A 36 13.86 -13.59 6.46
CA LYS A 36 14.55 -12.35 6.07
C LYS A 36 14.19 -11.90 4.65
N LEU A 37 12.93 -12.04 4.27
CA LEU A 37 12.45 -11.59 2.97
C LEU A 37 12.21 -10.07 2.98
N PRO A 38 12.26 -9.40 1.83
CA PRO A 38 12.01 -7.97 1.75
C PRO A 38 10.55 -7.66 2.11
N LEU A 39 10.31 -6.53 2.79
CA LEU A 39 8.99 -6.07 3.23
C LEU A 39 8.14 -7.19 3.87
N PRO A 40 8.67 -7.91 4.87
CA PRO A 40 8.15 -9.19 5.30
C PRO A 40 6.69 -9.13 5.76
N TRP A 41 6.34 -8.11 6.54
CA TRP A 41 5.00 -7.96 7.12
C TRP A 41 3.93 -7.70 6.06
N MET A 42 4.24 -6.91 5.02
CA MET A 42 3.29 -6.60 3.95
C MET A 42 3.18 -7.76 2.95
N LEU A 43 4.33 -8.25 2.42
CA LEU A 43 4.33 -9.32 1.43
C LEU A 43 3.85 -10.64 2.00
N GLY A 44 4.29 -10.99 3.22
CA GLY A 44 3.85 -12.20 3.88
C GLY A 44 2.34 -12.20 4.14
N ALA A 45 1.80 -11.09 4.66
CA ALA A 45 0.36 -10.96 4.84
C ALA A 45 -0.40 -11.09 3.51
N MET A 46 0.06 -10.40 2.46
CA MET A 46 -0.57 -10.45 1.15
C MET A 46 -0.61 -11.86 0.59
N VAL A 47 0.53 -12.58 0.56
CA VAL A 47 0.63 -13.93 -0.01
C VAL A 47 -0.26 -14.93 0.74
N PHE A 48 -0.16 -14.96 2.07
CA PHE A 48 -0.90 -15.93 2.87
C PHE A 48 -2.41 -15.68 2.84
N VAL A 49 -2.83 -14.41 2.85
CA VAL A 49 -4.25 -14.07 2.74
C VAL A 49 -4.78 -14.35 1.34
N THR A 50 -4.03 -14.02 0.28
CA THR A 50 -4.43 -14.37 -1.10
C THR A 50 -4.59 -15.88 -1.28
N VAL A 51 -3.62 -16.68 -0.82
CA VAL A 51 -3.71 -18.15 -0.88
C VAL A 51 -4.93 -18.64 -0.11
N SER A 52 -5.21 -18.07 1.06
CA SER A 52 -6.38 -18.42 1.87
C SER A 52 -7.69 -18.04 1.19
N ALA A 53 -7.77 -16.86 0.57
CA ALA A 53 -8.93 -16.40 -0.19
C ALA A 53 -9.22 -17.31 -1.38
N VAL A 54 -8.19 -17.65 -2.17
CA VAL A 54 -8.30 -18.58 -3.30
C VAL A 54 -8.69 -19.98 -2.84
N SER A 55 -8.24 -20.42 -1.67
CA SER A 55 -8.63 -21.70 -1.06
C SER A 55 -10.07 -21.69 -0.50
N GLY A 56 -10.81 -20.58 -0.65
CA GLY A 56 -12.22 -20.48 -0.26
C GLY A 56 -12.43 -20.09 1.21
N ILE A 57 -11.39 -19.73 1.96
CA ILE A 57 -11.56 -19.26 3.34
C ILE A 57 -12.18 -17.85 3.28
N PRO A 58 -13.29 -17.60 4.01
CA PRO A 58 -13.93 -16.30 4.01
C PRO A 58 -13.08 -15.29 4.79
N VAL A 59 -12.32 -14.47 4.07
CA VAL A 59 -11.51 -13.38 4.60
C VAL A 59 -12.12 -12.04 4.16
N LEU A 60 -12.12 -11.06 5.05
CA LEU A 60 -12.65 -9.73 4.78
C LEU A 60 -11.87 -8.71 5.60
N LEU A 61 -11.53 -7.59 4.99
CA LEU A 61 -10.96 -6.45 5.70
C LEU A 61 -11.83 -5.19 5.51
N PRO A 62 -12.34 -4.57 6.58
CA PRO A 62 -13.13 -3.35 6.49
C PRO A 62 -12.34 -2.20 5.89
N PHE A 63 -12.95 -1.47 4.97
CA PHE A 63 -12.34 -0.32 4.30
C PHE A 63 -11.82 0.75 5.29
N MET A 64 -12.57 1.00 6.38
CA MET A 64 -12.17 1.95 7.43
C MET A 64 -10.85 1.56 8.08
N LEU A 65 -10.64 0.27 8.38
CA LEU A 65 -9.41 -0.22 9.00
C LEU A 65 -8.21 -0.04 8.06
N ARG A 66 -8.39 -0.35 6.78
CA ARG A 66 -7.38 -0.08 5.75
C ARG A 66 -7.02 1.40 5.70
N GLN A 67 -8.02 2.29 5.64
CA GLN A 67 -7.79 3.73 5.57
C GLN A 67 -7.04 4.27 6.79
N SER A 68 -7.38 3.81 7.98
CA SER A 68 -6.68 4.21 9.21
C SER A 68 -5.20 3.84 9.17
N MET A 69 -4.86 2.67 8.64
CA MET A 69 -3.46 2.24 8.54
C MET A 69 -2.69 2.96 7.43
N VAL A 70 -3.35 3.34 6.34
CA VAL A 70 -2.76 4.17 5.28
C VAL A 70 -2.26 5.51 5.83
N VAL A 71 -2.95 6.09 6.81
CA VAL A 71 -2.52 7.33 7.47
C VAL A 71 -1.17 7.18 8.17
N PHE A 72 -0.96 6.06 8.90
CA PHE A 72 0.32 5.79 9.57
C PHE A 72 1.46 5.59 8.58
N ILE A 73 1.20 4.95 7.43
CA ILE A 73 2.19 4.87 6.35
C ILE A 73 2.49 6.26 5.77
N GLY A 74 1.48 7.12 5.65
CA GLY A 74 1.68 8.52 5.26
C GLY A 74 2.59 9.27 6.23
N VAL A 75 2.39 9.10 7.54
CA VAL A 75 3.27 9.69 8.57
C VAL A 75 4.70 9.13 8.46
N LEU A 76 4.85 7.81 8.28
CA LEU A 76 6.16 7.18 8.08
C LEU A 76 6.89 7.75 6.86
N LEU A 77 6.21 7.87 5.73
CA LEU A 77 6.79 8.45 4.53
C LEU A 77 7.11 9.94 4.70
N GLY A 78 6.24 10.68 5.38
CA GLY A 78 6.46 12.10 5.68
C GLY A 78 7.65 12.33 6.62
N SER A 79 7.90 11.41 7.56
CA SER A 79 9.04 11.51 8.48
C SER A 79 10.39 11.31 7.81
N GLN A 80 10.44 10.83 6.58
CA GLN A 80 11.68 10.74 5.80
C GLN A 80 12.11 12.07 5.18
N PHE A 81 11.23 13.08 5.20
CA PHE A 81 11.55 14.40 4.65
C PHE A 81 12.34 15.22 5.67
N THR A 82 13.65 15.28 5.49
CA THR A 82 14.55 16.08 6.31
C THR A 82 14.94 17.39 5.60
N PRO A 83 15.39 18.42 6.33
CA PRO A 83 15.85 19.69 5.71
C PRO A 83 16.96 19.49 4.68
N GLU A 84 17.82 18.48 4.84
CA GLU A 84 18.90 18.16 3.90
C GLU A 84 18.38 17.73 2.54
N LEU A 85 17.22 17.07 2.49
CA LEU A 85 16.59 16.65 1.23
C LEU A 85 16.17 17.84 0.36
N ILE A 86 15.83 18.97 0.96
CA ILE A 86 15.47 20.19 0.21
C ILE A 86 16.65 20.66 -0.64
N ASN A 87 17.86 20.56 -0.11
CA ASN A 87 19.08 20.95 -0.82
C ASN A 87 19.40 20.03 -2.02
N GLN A 88 18.80 18.84 -2.06
CA GLN A 88 19.00 17.85 -3.11
C GLN A 88 17.89 17.87 -4.18
N ILE A 89 16.88 18.72 -4.06
CA ILE A 89 15.74 18.77 -4.99
C ILE A 89 16.20 19.00 -6.43
N SER A 90 17.23 19.84 -6.63
CA SER A 90 17.75 20.13 -7.97
C SER A 90 18.32 18.88 -8.67
N SER A 91 18.96 17.97 -7.91
CA SER A 91 19.49 16.73 -8.46
C SER A 91 18.39 15.71 -8.81
N TRP A 92 17.24 15.81 -8.13
CA TRP A 92 16.10 14.90 -8.36
C TRP A 92 15.24 15.29 -9.57
N LEU A 93 15.33 16.54 -10.03
CA LEU A 93 14.52 17.02 -11.15
C LEU A 93 14.71 16.14 -12.40
N ILE A 94 15.95 15.76 -12.70
CA ILE A 94 16.27 14.87 -13.82
C ILE A 94 15.63 13.50 -13.65
N SER A 95 15.70 12.93 -12.43
CA SER A 95 15.10 11.64 -12.10
C SER A 95 13.57 11.68 -12.19
N VAL A 96 12.94 12.77 -11.76
CA VAL A 96 11.49 12.97 -11.86
C VAL A 96 11.06 13.05 -13.33
N ILE A 97 11.77 13.81 -14.15
CA ILE A 97 11.50 13.89 -15.59
C ILE A 97 11.67 12.53 -16.26
N ALA A 98 12.75 11.82 -15.94
CA ALA A 98 12.99 10.47 -16.46
C ALA A 98 11.87 9.49 -16.05
N MET A 99 11.39 9.58 -14.81
CA MET A 99 10.27 8.77 -14.31
C MET A 99 8.95 9.07 -15.02
N LEU A 100 8.66 10.34 -15.30
CA LEU A 100 7.47 10.74 -16.09
C LEU A 100 7.54 10.21 -17.52
N LEU A 101 8.69 10.37 -18.18
CA LEU A 101 8.90 9.83 -19.54
C LEU A 101 8.77 8.31 -19.56
N TYR A 102 9.37 7.62 -18.58
CA TYR A 102 9.22 6.17 -18.40
C TYR A 102 7.74 5.78 -18.26
N GLY A 103 6.98 6.50 -17.41
CA GLY A 103 5.55 6.23 -17.21
C GLY A 103 4.74 6.35 -18.51
N ILE A 104 5.00 7.39 -19.31
CA ILE A 104 4.34 7.59 -20.61
C ILE A 104 4.70 6.46 -21.59
N ILE A 105 5.98 6.10 -21.67
CA ILE A 105 6.45 5.03 -22.56
C ILE A 105 5.81 3.69 -22.19
N VAL A 106 5.85 3.33 -20.90
CA VAL A 106 5.26 2.08 -20.42
C VAL A 106 3.75 2.04 -20.66
N MET A 107 3.04 3.15 -20.38
CA MET A 107 1.61 3.24 -20.65
C MET A 107 1.31 2.99 -22.14
N TYR A 108 2.07 3.61 -23.05
CA TYR A 108 1.90 3.43 -24.49
C TYR A 108 2.18 1.98 -24.94
N LEU A 109 3.23 1.37 -24.39
CA LEU A 109 3.59 -0.03 -24.71
C LEU A 109 2.50 -1.01 -24.23
N VAL A 110 2.02 -0.85 -22.98
CA VAL A 110 0.96 -1.68 -22.42
C VAL A 110 -0.34 -1.49 -23.17
N LEU A 111 -0.72 -0.25 -23.48
CA LEU A 111 -1.92 0.06 -24.28
C LEU A 111 -1.85 -0.61 -25.66
N SER A 112 -0.70 -0.51 -26.33
CA SER A 112 -0.49 -1.13 -27.64
C SER A 112 -0.56 -2.67 -27.56
N TYR A 113 0.00 -3.26 -26.51
CA TYR A 113 -0.06 -4.69 -26.23
C TYR A 113 -1.49 -5.16 -26.03
N LEU A 114 -2.26 -4.50 -25.15
CA LEU A 114 -3.64 -4.87 -24.84
C LEU A 114 -4.57 -4.73 -26.07
N ARG A 115 -4.34 -3.69 -26.89
CA ARG A 115 -5.13 -3.51 -28.12
C ARG A 115 -4.77 -4.50 -29.22
N LYS A 116 -3.46 -4.75 -29.46
CA LYS A 116 -3.03 -5.54 -30.61
C LYS A 116 -3.03 -7.06 -30.35
N LEU A 117 -2.63 -7.48 -29.14
CA LEU A 117 -2.55 -8.89 -28.77
C LEU A 117 -3.71 -9.33 -27.88
N GLY A 118 -4.18 -8.47 -26.98
CA GLY A 118 -5.31 -8.77 -26.10
C GLY A 118 -6.67 -8.58 -26.76
N ASN A 119 -6.74 -7.90 -27.93
CA ASN A 119 -7.99 -7.56 -28.61
C ASN A 119 -9.00 -6.82 -27.71
N TYR A 120 -8.50 -6.03 -26.75
CA TYR A 120 -9.36 -5.24 -25.88
C TYR A 120 -9.91 -4.03 -26.65
N ASP A 121 -11.15 -3.65 -26.35
CA ASP A 121 -11.72 -2.41 -26.86
C ASP A 121 -10.89 -1.19 -26.40
N PRO A 122 -10.91 -0.06 -27.09
CA PRO A 122 -10.05 1.09 -26.81
C PRO A 122 -10.18 1.63 -25.39
N ILE A 123 -11.41 1.65 -24.85
CA ILE A 123 -11.69 2.18 -23.52
C ILE A 123 -11.15 1.26 -22.45
N THR A 124 -11.48 -0.04 -22.52
CA THR A 124 -10.97 -1.06 -21.59
C THR A 124 -9.44 -1.09 -21.62
N ALA A 125 -8.82 -1.08 -22.81
CA ALA A 125 -7.37 -1.08 -22.95
C ALA A 125 -6.72 0.17 -22.31
N TYR A 126 -7.30 1.36 -22.51
CA TYR A 126 -6.79 2.61 -21.95
C TYR A 126 -6.82 2.58 -20.42
N PHE A 127 -7.98 2.29 -19.82
CA PHE A 127 -8.13 2.27 -18.37
C PHE A 127 -7.38 1.11 -17.70
N SER A 128 -7.13 0.02 -18.41
CA SER A 128 -6.26 -1.08 -17.96
C SER A 128 -4.79 -0.70 -17.99
N ALA A 129 -4.35 0.08 -18.99
CA ALA A 129 -2.95 0.51 -19.14
C ALA A 129 -2.61 1.73 -18.26
N ALA A 130 -3.56 2.63 -18.05
CA ALA A 130 -3.33 3.90 -17.36
C ALA A 130 -2.87 3.68 -15.90
N PRO A 131 -1.81 4.39 -15.45
CA PRO A 131 -1.42 4.37 -14.04
C PRO A 131 -2.44 5.17 -13.23
N GLY A 132 -3.15 4.50 -12.31
CA GLY A 132 -4.15 5.14 -11.46
C GLY A 132 -4.62 4.24 -10.32
N GLY A 133 -5.54 4.76 -9.50
CA GLY A 133 -6.18 3.99 -8.44
C GLY A 133 -7.09 2.92 -9.03
N LEU A 134 -7.00 1.69 -8.51
CA LEU A 134 -7.80 0.56 -9.00
C LEU A 134 -9.30 0.91 -9.06
N ASN A 135 -9.84 1.46 -7.97
CA ASN A 135 -11.26 1.79 -7.88
C ASN A 135 -11.65 2.89 -8.86
N ASP A 136 -10.84 3.96 -8.93
CA ASP A 136 -11.15 5.13 -9.78
C ASP A 136 -11.11 4.73 -11.26
N MET A 137 -10.08 3.98 -11.68
CA MET A 137 -9.94 3.52 -13.06
C MET A 137 -11.05 2.55 -13.46
N THR A 138 -11.48 1.68 -12.55
CA THR A 138 -12.57 0.73 -12.81
C THR A 138 -13.90 1.45 -12.94
N ILE A 139 -14.23 2.38 -12.02
CA ILE A 139 -15.51 3.10 -12.04
C ILE A 139 -15.59 3.98 -13.28
N ILE A 140 -14.59 4.82 -13.51
CA ILE A 140 -14.59 5.76 -14.67
C ILE A 140 -14.58 4.98 -15.99
N GLY A 141 -13.77 3.91 -16.06
CA GLY A 141 -13.71 3.07 -17.26
C GLY A 141 -15.02 2.39 -17.57
N GLY A 142 -15.73 1.87 -16.56
CA GLY A 142 -17.07 1.31 -16.71
C GLY A 142 -18.11 2.34 -17.13
N GLU A 143 -18.11 3.55 -16.52
CA GLU A 143 -19.00 4.65 -16.91
C GLU A 143 -18.76 5.11 -18.35
N MET A 144 -17.56 5.00 -18.87
CA MET A 144 -17.22 5.31 -20.26
C MET A 144 -17.52 4.19 -21.25
N GLY A 145 -18.02 3.04 -20.76
CA GLY A 145 -18.43 1.89 -21.60
C GLY A 145 -17.34 0.81 -21.77
N GLY A 146 -16.30 0.83 -20.95
CA GLY A 146 -15.32 -0.25 -20.86
C GLY A 146 -15.80 -1.40 -19.99
N ASP A 147 -15.13 -2.55 -20.09
CA ASP A 147 -15.39 -3.70 -19.23
C ASP A 147 -14.71 -3.49 -17.86
N ASP A 148 -15.51 -3.17 -16.84
CA ASP A 148 -15.06 -2.89 -15.47
C ASP A 148 -14.36 -4.08 -14.82
N ARG A 149 -14.77 -5.32 -15.16
CA ARG A 149 -14.16 -6.55 -14.63
C ARG A 149 -12.77 -6.76 -15.18
N ILE A 150 -12.59 -6.54 -16.48
CA ILE A 150 -11.28 -6.67 -17.14
C ILE A 150 -10.35 -5.57 -16.61
N ILE A 151 -10.82 -4.33 -16.48
CA ILE A 151 -10.05 -3.21 -15.94
C ILE A 151 -9.61 -3.55 -14.51
N ALA A 152 -10.54 -3.96 -13.64
CA ALA A 152 -10.25 -4.30 -12.26
C ALA A 152 -9.21 -5.43 -12.15
N LEU A 153 -9.40 -6.51 -12.92
CA LEU A 153 -8.49 -7.66 -12.91
C LEU A 153 -7.09 -7.28 -13.39
N THR A 154 -6.99 -6.51 -14.46
CA THR A 154 -5.69 -6.07 -15.01
C THR A 154 -4.97 -5.15 -14.03
N GLN A 155 -5.67 -4.19 -13.43
CA GLN A 155 -5.12 -3.29 -12.42
C GLN A 155 -4.66 -4.05 -11.16
N ALA A 156 -5.48 -4.98 -10.66
CA ALA A 156 -5.15 -5.81 -9.51
C ALA A 156 -3.93 -6.70 -9.78
N SER A 157 -3.89 -7.36 -10.94
CA SER A 157 -2.76 -8.21 -11.35
C SER A 157 -1.47 -7.41 -11.45
N ARG A 158 -1.52 -6.20 -12.01
CA ARG A 158 -0.36 -5.30 -12.08
C ARG A 158 0.17 -4.96 -10.69
N VAL A 159 -0.71 -4.54 -9.78
CA VAL A 159 -0.31 -4.20 -8.41
C VAL A 159 0.32 -5.42 -7.73
N LEU A 160 -0.32 -6.59 -7.84
CA LEU A 160 0.18 -7.83 -7.26
C LEU A 160 1.57 -8.18 -7.79
N LEU A 161 1.75 -8.17 -9.12
CA LEU A 161 3.03 -8.51 -9.76
C LEU A 161 4.14 -7.52 -9.38
N VAL A 162 3.85 -6.21 -9.40
CA VAL A 162 4.83 -5.19 -9.05
C VAL A 162 5.25 -5.30 -7.59
N VAL A 163 4.29 -5.41 -6.67
CA VAL A 163 4.54 -5.51 -5.23
C VAL A 163 5.28 -6.80 -4.89
N MET A 164 5.00 -7.90 -5.60
CA MET A 164 5.71 -9.17 -5.40
C MET A 164 7.10 -9.16 -6.02
N THR A 165 7.29 -8.58 -7.21
CA THR A 165 8.53 -8.74 -7.97
C THR A 165 9.60 -7.74 -7.58
N ILE A 166 9.25 -6.45 -7.42
CA ILE A 166 10.23 -5.38 -7.19
C ILE A 166 11.10 -5.61 -5.95
N PRO A 167 10.57 -5.95 -4.77
CA PRO A 167 11.41 -6.17 -3.59
C PRO A 167 12.41 -7.31 -3.75
N PHE A 168 12.02 -8.38 -4.47
CA PHE A 168 12.93 -9.49 -4.75
C PHE A 168 14.02 -9.11 -5.75
N LEU A 169 13.69 -8.30 -6.76
CA LEU A 169 14.69 -7.77 -7.69
C LEU A 169 15.72 -6.90 -6.96
N PHE A 170 15.27 -6.02 -6.06
CA PHE A 170 16.18 -5.21 -5.25
C PHE A 170 17.08 -6.06 -4.33
N ARG A 171 16.58 -7.18 -3.81
CA ARG A 171 17.37 -8.10 -3.02
C ARG A 171 18.43 -8.82 -3.87
N ILE A 172 18.08 -9.26 -5.07
CA ILE A 172 18.95 -10.05 -5.94
C ILE A 172 19.99 -9.16 -6.63
N PHE A 173 19.56 -8.03 -7.17
CA PHE A 173 20.41 -7.17 -8.02
C PHE A 173 20.88 -5.90 -7.31
N GLY A 174 20.15 -5.40 -6.32
CA GLY A 174 20.40 -4.14 -5.63
C GLY A 174 21.22 -4.27 -4.35
N GLY A 175 21.60 -5.50 -3.94
CA GLY A 175 22.32 -5.73 -2.69
C GLY A 175 21.53 -5.35 -1.44
N TYR A 176 20.19 -5.28 -1.54
CA TYR A 176 19.34 -4.96 -0.40
C TYR A 176 19.46 -6.07 0.67
N GLU A 177 19.99 -5.71 1.82
CA GLU A 177 19.96 -6.54 3.02
C GLU A 177 18.73 -6.16 3.86
N ALA A 178 17.99 -7.17 4.29
CA ALA A 178 16.88 -6.93 5.20
C ALA A 178 17.42 -6.37 6.53
N PRO A 179 16.77 -5.35 7.13
CA PRO A 179 17.18 -4.81 8.41
C PRO A 179 17.36 -5.93 9.45
N PRO A 180 18.39 -5.84 10.32
CA PRO A 180 18.58 -6.80 11.39
C PRO A 180 17.44 -6.67 12.40
N GLY A 181 16.47 -7.58 12.37
CA GLY A 181 15.34 -7.58 13.29
C GLY A 181 14.06 -8.12 12.67
N LEU A 182 13.12 -8.48 13.53
CA LEU A 182 11.80 -8.96 13.11
C LEU A 182 10.84 -7.82 12.79
N LEU A 183 11.09 -6.62 13.32
CA LEU A 183 10.23 -5.45 13.14
C LEU A 183 10.78 -4.52 12.04
N PRO A 184 9.91 -3.75 11.37
CA PRO A 184 10.32 -2.72 10.43
C PRO A 184 11.19 -1.65 11.08
N GLU A 185 11.92 -0.88 10.26
CA GLU A 185 12.63 0.29 10.75
C GLU A 185 11.65 1.32 11.33
N GLY A 186 12.04 1.93 12.44
CA GLY A 186 11.26 2.94 13.15
C GLY A 186 11.77 3.11 14.57
N GLN A 187 11.16 4.03 15.29
CA GLN A 187 11.49 4.29 16.68
C GLN A 187 10.72 3.36 17.63
N GLY A 188 11.21 3.21 18.87
CA GLY A 188 10.47 2.55 19.93
C GLY A 188 9.22 3.34 20.36
N PHE A 189 8.47 2.80 21.32
CA PHE A 189 7.31 3.50 21.90
C PHE A 189 7.73 4.61 22.90
N ASP A 190 9.01 4.70 23.26
CA ASP A 190 9.57 5.67 24.22
C ASP A 190 9.75 7.06 23.60
N LEU A 191 8.71 7.56 22.95
CA LEU A 191 8.69 8.90 22.37
C LEU A 191 8.27 9.93 23.42
N PRO A 192 8.90 11.14 23.42
CA PRO A 192 8.42 12.24 24.24
C PRO A 192 6.95 12.57 23.95
N PHE A 193 6.21 13.01 24.97
CA PHE A 193 4.78 13.35 24.82
C PHE A 193 4.53 14.36 23.68
N ARG A 194 5.44 15.30 23.48
CA ARG A 194 5.40 16.28 22.38
C ARG A 194 5.33 15.60 21.02
N GLU A 195 6.14 14.57 20.78
CA GLU A 195 6.17 13.84 19.51
C GLU A 195 4.87 13.07 19.26
N TRP A 196 4.32 12.48 20.30
CA TRP A 196 2.98 11.84 20.22
C TRP A 196 1.88 12.84 19.85
N CYS A 197 1.93 14.08 20.38
CA CYS A 197 1.00 15.13 20.00
C CYS A 197 1.14 15.51 18.53
N ILE A 198 2.39 15.66 18.02
CA ILE A 198 2.64 16.02 16.63
C ILE A 198 2.16 14.89 15.69
N ILE A 199 2.50 13.63 16.00
CA ILE A 199 2.00 12.47 15.23
C ILE A 199 0.47 12.45 15.26
N GLY A 200 -0.17 12.64 16.41
CA GLY A 200 -1.62 12.68 16.56
C GLY A 200 -2.27 13.78 15.71
N ILE A 201 -1.67 14.97 15.67
CA ILE A 201 -2.09 16.07 14.80
C ILE A 201 -1.98 15.69 13.33
N CYS A 202 -0.83 15.14 12.92
CA CYS A 202 -0.59 14.72 11.54
C CYS A 202 -1.58 13.63 11.09
N VAL A 203 -1.88 12.66 11.97
CA VAL A 203 -2.83 11.56 11.73
C VAL A 203 -4.27 12.06 11.56
N THR A 204 -4.67 13.09 12.32
CA THR A 204 -6.06 13.59 12.34
C THR A 204 -6.28 14.72 11.36
N LEU A 205 -5.47 15.78 11.45
CA LEU A 205 -5.63 16.99 10.62
C LEU A 205 -5.16 16.78 9.17
N GLY A 206 -4.13 15.96 8.95
CA GLY A 206 -3.62 15.70 7.60
C GLY A 206 -4.69 15.20 6.64
N PRO A 207 -5.34 14.06 6.92
CA PRO A 207 -6.43 13.54 6.10
C PRO A 207 -7.63 14.49 5.98
N PHE A 208 -7.96 15.21 7.07
CA PHE A 208 -9.05 16.18 7.06
C PHE A 208 -8.78 17.33 6.09
N LEU A 209 -7.59 17.93 6.15
CA LEU A 209 -7.18 19.01 5.25
C LEU A 209 -7.15 18.55 3.79
N ALA A 210 -6.54 17.40 3.54
CA ALA A 210 -6.42 16.83 2.19
C ALA A 210 -7.80 16.54 1.55
N ARG A 211 -8.77 16.09 2.36
CA ARG A 211 -10.15 15.91 1.91
C ARG A 211 -10.81 17.23 1.54
N ARG A 212 -10.59 18.28 2.34
CA ARG A 212 -11.10 19.63 2.05
C ARG A 212 -10.51 20.20 0.76
N LEU A 213 -9.24 19.92 0.50
CA LEU A 213 -8.53 20.31 -0.72
C LEU A 213 -8.82 19.37 -1.91
N LYS A 214 -9.67 18.35 -1.74
CA LYS A 214 -10.02 17.34 -2.75
C LYS A 214 -8.78 16.66 -3.35
N LEU A 215 -7.73 16.43 -2.53
CA LEU A 215 -6.53 15.73 -2.99
C LEU A 215 -6.82 14.25 -3.23
N PRO A 216 -6.24 13.63 -4.28
CA PRO A 216 -6.32 12.19 -4.47
C PRO A 216 -5.61 11.48 -3.31
N ALA A 217 -6.07 10.27 -2.95
CA ALA A 217 -5.51 9.51 -1.82
C ALA A 217 -5.36 10.35 -0.53
N ALA A 218 -6.38 11.13 -0.16
CA ALA A 218 -6.35 12.14 0.90
C ALA A 218 -5.81 11.61 2.24
N PHE A 219 -6.04 10.34 2.57
CA PHE A 219 -5.53 9.72 3.80
C PHE A 219 -4.02 9.57 3.80
N LEU A 220 -3.43 9.18 2.67
CA LEU A 220 -1.98 9.03 2.52
C LEU A 220 -1.30 10.39 2.36
N LEU A 221 -1.72 11.17 1.35
CA LEU A 221 -1.07 12.43 1.03
C LEU A 221 -1.25 13.48 2.11
N GLY A 222 -2.40 13.51 2.78
CA GLY A 222 -2.64 14.46 3.85
C GLY A 222 -1.71 14.27 5.04
N SER A 223 -1.60 13.05 5.53
CA SER A 223 -0.69 12.74 6.64
C SER A 223 0.78 12.88 6.22
N LEU A 224 1.13 12.46 4.99
CA LEU A 224 2.48 12.60 4.45
C LEU A 224 2.90 14.08 4.38
N ILE A 225 2.10 14.93 3.74
CA ILE A 225 2.43 16.35 3.56
C ILE A 225 2.55 17.06 4.90
N LEU A 226 1.59 16.85 5.81
CA LEU A 226 1.62 17.52 7.11
C LEU A 226 2.81 17.08 7.96
N THR A 227 3.14 15.79 7.95
CA THR A 227 4.33 15.26 8.63
C THR A 227 5.62 15.77 7.99
N ALA A 228 5.70 15.79 6.66
CA ALA A 228 6.85 16.34 5.95
C ALA A 228 7.09 17.82 6.31
N ILE A 229 6.03 18.63 6.37
CA ILE A 229 6.13 20.03 6.81
C ILE A 229 6.65 20.12 8.24
N ALA A 230 6.14 19.30 9.17
CA ALA A 230 6.59 19.31 10.56
C ALA A 230 8.07 18.92 10.70
N HIS A 231 8.57 17.98 9.91
CA HIS A 231 9.98 17.54 9.92
C HIS A 231 10.89 18.57 9.26
N ILE A 232 10.50 19.13 8.12
CA ILE A 232 11.26 20.18 7.42
C ILE A 232 11.35 21.45 8.28
N ALA A 233 10.29 21.79 9.01
CA ALA A 233 10.27 22.92 9.93
C ALA A 233 11.05 22.67 11.23
N GLY A 234 11.59 21.46 11.43
CA GLY A 234 12.31 21.08 12.64
C GLY A 234 11.43 20.93 13.89
N TRP A 235 10.10 20.81 13.71
CA TRP A 235 9.17 20.65 14.84
C TRP A 235 9.16 19.23 15.39
N SER A 236 9.51 18.23 14.59
CA SER A 236 9.57 16.83 14.97
C SER A 236 10.72 16.12 14.23
N ASN A 237 11.34 15.17 14.91
CA ASN A 237 12.29 14.22 14.32
C ASN A 237 11.84 12.78 14.58
N ALA A 238 10.60 12.58 15.00
CA ALA A 238 10.09 11.27 15.37
C ALA A 238 9.44 10.55 14.18
N SER A 239 9.79 9.30 14.00
CA SER A 239 9.08 8.38 13.10
C SER A 239 8.05 7.56 13.88
N PRO A 240 7.00 7.04 13.23
CA PRO A 240 6.03 6.17 13.89
C PRO A 240 6.70 4.95 14.52
N PRO A 241 6.22 4.47 15.68
CA PRO A 241 6.75 3.29 16.33
C PRO A 241 6.73 2.07 15.43
N THR A 242 7.80 1.26 15.50
CA THR A 242 8.00 0.05 14.68
C THR A 242 6.81 -0.90 14.71
N GLY A 243 6.19 -1.08 15.88
CA GLY A 243 5.01 -1.93 16.05
C GLY A 243 3.78 -1.42 15.26
N LEU A 244 3.57 -0.09 15.21
CA LEU A 244 2.49 0.50 14.40
C LEU A 244 2.75 0.36 12.91
N VAL A 245 4.02 0.50 12.49
CA VAL A 245 4.41 0.30 11.10
C VAL A 245 4.19 -1.16 10.68
N ALA A 246 4.59 -2.13 11.51
CA ALA A 246 4.34 -3.54 11.26
C ALA A 246 2.83 -3.85 11.16
N ALA A 247 2.03 -3.33 12.09
CA ALA A 247 0.58 -3.50 12.07
C ALA A 247 -0.04 -2.88 10.80
N ALA A 248 0.41 -1.69 10.40
CA ALA A 248 -0.05 -1.06 9.17
C ALA A 248 0.31 -1.88 7.93
N GLN A 249 1.52 -2.42 7.86
CA GLN A 249 1.96 -3.28 6.76
C GLN A 249 1.15 -4.58 6.68
N VAL A 250 0.89 -5.24 7.82
CA VAL A 250 0.04 -6.45 7.88
C VAL A 250 -1.36 -6.15 7.37
N ILE A 251 -1.97 -5.08 7.86
CA ILE A 251 -3.33 -4.71 7.48
C ILE A 251 -3.41 -4.33 5.99
N LEU A 252 -2.42 -3.58 5.47
CA LEU A 252 -2.38 -3.24 4.05
C LEU A 252 -2.13 -4.47 3.17
N GLY A 253 -1.19 -5.36 3.56
CA GLY A 253 -0.96 -6.62 2.87
C GLY A 253 -2.20 -7.50 2.85
N THR A 254 -2.88 -7.62 3.99
CA THR A 254 -4.16 -8.33 4.12
C THR A 254 -5.23 -7.71 3.22
N ALA A 255 -5.32 -6.37 3.14
CA ALA A 255 -6.29 -5.68 2.31
C ALA A 255 -6.09 -5.89 0.81
N ILE A 256 -4.85 -6.14 0.38
CA ILE A 256 -4.53 -6.48 -1.02
C ILE A 256 -4.82 -7.96 -1.28
N GLY A 257 -4.64 -8.82 -0.26
CA GLY A 257 -4.82 -10.26 -0.36
C GLY A 257 -6.28 -10.73 -0.27
N CYS A 258 -7.22 -9.91 0.27
CA CYS A 258 -8.65 -10.21 0.33
C CYS A 258 -9.36 -9.95 -1.00
#